data_48f5d3c319134ee8f4d2019b10ca0b02
#
_entry.id   48f5d3c319134ee8f4d2019b10ca0b02
#
_cell.length_a   1.000
_cell.length_b   1.000
_cell.length_c   1.000
_cell.angle_alpha   90.00
_cell.angle_beta   90.00
_cell.angle_gamma   90.00
#
_symmetry.space_group_name_H-M   'P 1'
#
loop_
_entity.id
_entity.type
_entity.pdbx_description
1 polymer ?
#
loop_
_entity_poly.entity_id
_entity_poly.type
_entity_poly.pdbx_seq_one_letter_code
_entity_poly.pdbx_strand_id
1 'polypeptide(L)'
;MALVNEHFLKLASNYLFADIAKKVNAYKIAHPKQRVISLGIGDVTQPLCPAVIEAMHKAVDEMAVQASFRGYGPERGYDFLREAIIKNDFLPRGIHLDANEVFVNDGAKSDTGNIQEILRWDNNIGVTDPIYPVYIDSNVMIGRAGVFENGKWSNVTYMPCDESDDFIPQIPDHRVDMIYLCYPNNPTGTVISKEELRKW
;
A
#
# COMPACT_ATOMS: atom_id res chain seq x y z
N MET A 1 23.48 25.03 -0.18
CA MET A 1 23.13 24.01 0.81
C MET A 1 21.70 23.56 0.51
N ALA A 2 21.41 22.26 0.42
CA ALA A 2 20.06 21.77 0.20
C ALA A 2 19.20 22.01 1.46
N LEU A 3 17.96 22.43 1.27
CA LEU A 3 16.98 22.58 2.35
C LEU A 3 16.14 21.32 2.46
N VAL A 4 15.69 21.02 3.66
CA VAL A 4 14.79 19.91 3.94
C VAL A 4 13.37 20.27 3.47
N ASN A 5 12.65 19.29 2.92
CA ASN A 5 11.23 19.46 2.63
C ASN A 5 10.45 19.59 3.95
N GLU A 6 9.93 20.79 4.22
CA GLU A 6 9.25 21.11 5.48
C GLU A 6 7.96 20.31 5.70
N HIS A 7 7.37 19.74 4.65
CA HIS A 7 6.18 18.90 4.78
C HIS A 7 6.44 17.64 5.60
N PHE A 8 7.67 17.12 5.60
CA PHE A 8 8.04 15.99 6.46
C PHE A 8 7.97 16.32 7.95
N LEU A 9 8.13 17.59 8.33
CA LEU A 9 8.02 18.04 9.73
C LEU A 9 6.56 18.02 10.23
N LYS A 10 5.58 17.91 9.33
CA LYS A 10 4.16 17.81 9.67
C LYS A 10 3.74 16.40 10.06
N LEU A 11 4.52 15.39 9.70
CA LEU A 11 4.27 14.00 10.08
C LEU A 11 4.50 13.81 11.58
N ALA A 12 3.79 12.84 12.17
CA ALA A 12 4.06 12.43 13.55
C ALA A 12 5.52 12.05 13.70
N SER A 13 6.18 12.58 14.74
CA SER A 13 7.63 12.40 14.99
C SER A 13 8.02 10.93 15.24
N ASN A 14 7.06 10.10 15.60
CA ASN A 14 7.26 8.69 15.88
C ASN A 14 6.31 7.84 15.01
N TYR A 15 6.89 6.95 14.23
CA TYR A 15 6.11 5.92 13.54
C TYR A 15 5.49 4.98 14.56
N LEU A 16 4.16 4.88 14.56
CA LEU A 16 3.35 4.12 15.54
C LEU A 16 3.95 2.75 15.91
N PHE A 17 4.38 2.01 14.90
CA PHE A 17 4.93 0.67 15.10
C PHE A 17 6.26 0.65 15.85
N ALA A 18 7.10 1.69 15.69
CA ALA A 18 8.34 1.81 16.43
C ALA A 18 8.10 2.05 17.94
N ASP A 19 7.09 2.84 18.26
CA ASP A 19 6.71 3.08 19.66
C ASP A 19 6.06 1.86 20.30
N ILE A 20 5.21 1.13 19.56
CA ILE A 20 4.65 -0.13 20.03
C ILE A 20 5.77 -1.14 20.29
N ALA A 21 6.73 -1.29 19.38
CA ALA A 21 7.86 -2.20 19.56
C ALA A 21 8.68 -1.87 20.81
N LYS A 22 8.96 -0.57 21.07
CA LYS A 22 9.63 -0.13 22.30
C LYS A 22 8.86 -0.51 23.54
N LYS A 23 7.54 -0.26 23.57
CA LYS A 23 6.66 -0.59 24.72
C LYS A 23 6.60 -2.10 24.95
N VAL A 24 6.48 -2.90 23.90
CA VAL A 24 6.47 -4.37 23.96
C VAL A 24 7.80 -4.89 24.52
N ASN A 25 8.94 -4.36 24.05
CA ASN A 25 10.24 -4.77 24.55
C ASN A 25 10.43 -4.40 26.01
N ALA A 26 10.05 -3.18 26.42
CA ALA A 26 10.10 -2.78 27.83
C ALA A 26 9.22 -3.67 28.73
N TYR A 27 8.03 -4.03 28.24
CA TYR A 27 7.14 -4.94 28.97
C TYR A 27 7.76 -6.35 29.12
N LYS A 28 8.33 -6.92 28.06
CA LYS A 28 9.00 -8.24 28.10
C LYS A 28 10.18 -8.26 29.06
N ILE A 29 10.94 -7.16 29.14
CA ILE A 29 12.06 -7.04 30.09
C ILE A 29 11.54 -7.01 31.54
N ALA A 30 10.48 -6.23 31.79
CA ALA A 30 9.88 -6.12 33.12
C ALA A 30 9.15 -7.40 33.56
N HIS A 31 8.66 -8.19 32.60
CA HIS A 31 7.84 -9.38 32.86
C HIS A 31 8.32 -10.62 32.10
N PRO A 32 9.55 -11.12 32.37
CA PRO A 32 10.22 -12.15 31.55
C PRO A 32 9.49 -13.51 31.54
N LYS A 33 8.61 -13.74 32.49
CA LYS A 33 7.82 -14.98 32.57
C LYS A 33 6.44 -14.89 31.92
N GLN A 34 6.04 -13.70 31.46
CA GLN A 34 4.73 -13.50 30.86
C GLN A 34 4.81 -13.62 29.33
N ARG A 35 3.86 -14.36 28.76
CA ARG A 35 3.70 -14.47 27.32
C ARG A 35 3.00 -13.23 26.80
N VAL A 36 3.60 -12.57 25.81
CA VAL A 36 2.96 -11.49 25.06
C VAL A 36 2.35 -12.07 23.79
N ILE A 37 1.05 -11.88 23.61
CA ILE A 37 0.33 -12.21 22.37
C ILE A 37 0.30 -10.93 21.53
N SER A 38 0.89 -10.98 20.34
CA SER A 38 0.88 -9.85 19.41
C SER A 38 -0.31 -9.95 18.47
N LEU A 39 -1.17 -8.94 18.49
CA LEU A 39 -2.34 -8.80 17.60
C LEU A 39 -2.24 -7.51 16.76
N GLY A 40 -1.08 -6.83 16.81
CA GLY A 40 -0.95 -5.46 16.29
C GLY A 40 -0.62 -5.38 14.81
N ILE A 41 0.30 -6.20 14.31
CA ILE A 41 0.75 -6.13 12.92
C ILE A 41 0.40 -7.45 12.25
N GLY A 42 -0.34 -7.37 11.14
CA GLY A 42 -0.52 -8.50 10.24
C GLY A 42 0.83 -8.84 9.60
N ASP A 43 1.30 -10.06 9.80
CA ASP A 43 2.55 -10.53 9.21
C ASP A 43 2.32 -11.86 8.50
N VAL A 44 3.20 -12.18 7.57
CA VAL A 44 3.20 -13.47 6.90
C VAL A 44 3.59 -14.55 7.91
N THR A 45 2.69 -15.48 8.19
CA THR A 45 2.87 -16.52 9.21
C THR A 45 3.21 -17.88 8.62
N GLN A 46 3.11 -18.03 7.30
CA GLN A 46 3.39 -19.28 6.61
C GLN A 46 4.65 -19.15 5.74
N PRO A 47 5.47 -20.21 5.67
CA PRO A 47 6.62 -20.23 4.76
C PRO A 47 6.14 -20.20 3.30
N LEU A 48 7.04 -19.81 2.42
CA LEU A 48 6.79 -19.87 0.98
C LEU A 48 6.52 -21.31 0.53
N CYS A 49 5.63 -21.47 -0.43
CA CYS A 49 5.34 -22.80 -0.97
C CYS A 49 6.53 -23.36 -1.77
N PRO A 50 6.67 -24.70 -1.89
CA PRO A 50 7.80 -25.31 -2.57
C PRO A 50 8.03 -24.83 -4.01
N ALA A 51 6.96 -24.56 -4.76
CA ALA A 51 7.04 -24.06 -6.14
C ALA A 51 7.73 -22.70 -6.23
N VAL A 52 7.49 -21.80 -5.27
CA VAL A 52 8.15 -20.49 -5.22
C VAL A 52 9.64 -20.66 -4.89
N ILE A 53 9.96 -21.51 -3.91
CA ILE A 53 11.36 -21.79 -3.54
C ILE A 53 12.14 -22.37 -4.73
N GLU A 54 11.55 -23.36 -5.43
CA GLU A 54 12.17 -23.94 -6.62
C GLU A 54 12.39 -22.90 -7.73
N ALA A 55 11.41 -22.03 -7.99
CA ALA A 55 11.55 -20.97 -8.97
C ALA A 55 12.65 -19.96 -8.61
N MET A 56 12.77 -19.60 -7.33
CA MET A 56 13.84 -18.72 -6.84
C MET A 56 15.23 -19.36 -7.03
N HIS A 57 15.40 -20.65 -6.73
CA HIS A 57 16.66 -21.37 -6.97
C HIS A 57 17.02 -21.37 -8.45
N LYS A 58 16.07 -21.68 -9.34
CA LYS A 58 16.29 -21.63 -10.79
C LYS A 58 16.70 -20.23 -11.27
N ALA A 59 16.06 -19.19 -10.74
CA ALA A 59 16.39 -17.81 -11.11
C ALA A 59 17.83 -17.43 -10.67
N VAL A 60 18.29 -17.92 -9.51
CA VAL A 60 19.68 -17.73 -9.07
C VAL A 60 20.65 -18.49 -9.97
N ASP A 61 20.35 -19.75 -10.34
CA ASP A 61 21.19 -20.55 -11.23
C ASP A 61 21.31 -19.90 -12.62
N GLU A 62 20.24 -19.32 -13.16
CA GLU A 62 20.26 -18.56 -14.41
C GLU A 62 21.25 -17.38 -14.36
N MET A 63 21.44 -16.74 -13.21
CA MET A 63 22.38 -15.62 -13.06
C MET A 63 23.84 -16.06 -13.11
N ALA A 64 24.16 -17.34 -12.91
CA ALA A 64 25.51 -17.89 -12.99
C ALA A 64 25.96 -18.17 -14.43
N VAL A 65 25.06 -18.16 -15.40
CA VAL A 65 25.34 -18.55 -16.80
C VAL A 65 25.25 -17.33 -17.70
N GLN A 66 26.30 -17.02 -18.45
CA GLN A 66 26.38 -15.86 -19.34
C GLN A 66 25.20 -15.75 -20.31
N ALA A 67 24.70 -16.86 -20.83
CA ALA A 67 23.59 -16.87 -21.81
C ALA A 67 22.22 -16.51 -21.19
N SER A 68 22.02 -16.75 -19.91
CA SER A 68 20.79 -16.49 -19.17
C SER A 68 20.90 -15.37 -18.14
N PHE A 69 22.12 -14.81 -17.98
CA PHE A 69 22.36 -13.68 -17.09
C PHE A 69 21.46 -12.48 -17.48
N ARG A 70 20.84 -11.90 -16.48
CA ARG A 70 19.95 -10.75 -16.64
C ARG A 70 20.55 -9.53 -15.92
N GLY A 71 20.97 -8.53 -16.71
CA GLY A 71 21.40 -7.24 -16.20
C GLY A 71 20.21 -6.33 -15.89
N TYR A 72 20.26 -5.07 -16.30
CA TYR A 72 19.11 -4.17 -16.21
C TYR A 72 17.93 -4.74 -16.98
N GLY A 73 16.81 -4.88 -16.28
CA GLY A 73 15.55 -5.30 -16.89
C GLY A 73 14.87 -4.18 -17.67
N PRO A 74 13.84 -4.50 -18.48
CA PRO A 74 12.97 -3.49 -19.08
C PRO A 74 12.27 -2.65 -17.99
N GLU A 75 12.10 -1.35 -18.23
CA GLU A 75 11.52 -0.41 -17.28
C GLU A 75 10.13 -0.81 -16.76
N ARG A 76 9.34 -1.49 -17.57
CA ARG A 76 7.99 -1.97 -17.20
C ARG A 76 7.97 -3.38 -16.62
N GLY A 77 9.13 -4.03 -16.51
CA GLY A 77 9.25 -5.45 -16.18
C GLY A 77 9.36 -6.34 -17.41
N TYR A 78 9.82 -7.58 -17.22
CA TYR A 78 9.99 -8.56 -18.30
C TYR A 78 8.66 -8.95 -18.93
N ASP A 79 8.65 -9.10 -20.25
CA ASP A 79 7.44 -9.45 -21.02
C ASP A 79 6.83 -10.76 -20.55
N PHE A 80 7.65 -11.78 -20.31
CA PHE A 80 7.14 -13.09 -19.84
C PHE A 80 6.35 -12.97 -18.53
N LEU A 81 6.73 -12.06 -17.64
CA LEU A 81 6.04 -11.85 -16.36
C LEU A 81 4.75 -11.06 -16.57
N ARG A 82 4.80 -9.97 -17.35
CA ARG A 82 3.63 -9.16 -17.67
C ARG A 82 2.54 -9.97 -18.39
N GLU A 83 2.94 -10.78 -19.37
CA GLU A 83 2.05 -11.70 -20.09
C GLU A 83 1.48 -12.79 -19.18
N ALA A 84 2.30 -13.34 -18.26
CA ALA A 84 1.84 -14.31 -17.27
C ALA A 84 0.79 -13.71 -16.32
N ILE A 85 0.98 -12.48 -15.87
CA ILE A 85 0.02 -11.74 -15.04
C ILE A 85 -1.29 -11.56 -15.82
N ILE A 86 -1.23 -11.06 -17.05
CA ILE A 86 -2.43 -10.88 -17.88
C ILE A 86 -3.17 -12.19 -18.06
N LYS A 87 -2.45 -13.24 -18.46
CA LYS A 87 -3.01 -14.56 -18.76
C LYS A 87 -3.66 -15.22 -17.55
N ASN A 88 -3.05 -15.12 -16.38
CA ASN A 88 -3.48 -15.90 -15.22
C ASN A 88 -4.37 -15.10 -14.25
N ASP A 89 -4.21 -13.77 -14.19
CA ASP A 89 -4.95 -12.95 -13.23
C ASP A 89 -6.11 -12.18 -13.87
N PHE A 90 -5.97 -11.69 -15.10
CA PHE A 90 -6.96 -10.83 -15.75
C PHE A 90 -7.87 -11.57 -16.74
N LEU A 91 -7.30 -12.32 -17.68
CA LEU A 91 -8.08 -13.03 -18.69
C LEU A 91 -9.14 -13.99 -18.13
N PRO A 92 -8.88 -14.77 -17.04
CA PRO A 92 -9.90 -15.63 -16.46
C PRO A 92 -11.09 -14.87 -15.86
N ARG A 93 -10.93 -13.57 -15.61
CA ARG A 93 -11.98 -12.67 -15.14
C ARG A 93 -12.66 -11.89 -16.25
N GLY A 94 -12.33 -12.18 -17.52
CA GLY A 94 -12.87 -11.49 -18.70
C GLY A 94 -12.28 -10.09 -18.90
N ILE A 95 -11.14 -9.77 -18.26
CA ILE A 95 -10.46 -8.49 -18.39
C ILE A 95 -9.33 -8.65 -19.41
N HIS A 96 -9.38 -7.85 -20.46
CA HIS A 96 -8.38 -7.82 -21.53
C HIS A 96 -7.49 -6.61 -21.33
N LEU A 97 -6.20 -6.84 -21.14
CA LEU A 97 -5.17 -5.81 -21.01
C LEU A 97 -4.09 -6.01 -22.06
N ASP A 98 -3.53 -4.92 -22.55
CA ASP A 98 -2.29 -4.94 -23.32
C ASP A 98 -1.09 -5.02 -22.37
N ALA A 99 0.01 -5.63 -22.82
CA ALA A 99 1.22 -5.73 -21.99
C ALA A 99 1.80 -4.36 -21.60
N ASN A 100 1.51 -3.29 -22.34
CA ASN A 100 1.93 -1.92 -22.01
C ASN A 100 1.10 -1.27 -20.88
N GLU A 101 0.00 -1.90 -20.45
CA GLU A 101 -0.83 -1.48 -19.32
C GLU A 101 -0.40 -2.10 -17.99
N VAL A 102 0.58 -3.02 -18.02
CA VAL A 102 1.10 -3.73 -16.85
C VAL A 102 2.52 -3.28 -16.55
N PHE A 103 2.74 -2.80 -15.33
CA PHE A 103 4.03 -2.39 -14.81
C PHE A 103 4.38 -3.23 -13.59
N VAL A 104 5.59 -3.80 -13.59
CA VAL A 104 6.10 -4.58 -12.46
C VAL A 104 7.02 -3.71 -11.61
N ASN A 105 6.76 -3.66 -10.33
CA ASN A 105 7.51 -2.88 -9.36
C ASN A 105 7.78 -3.69 -8.08
N ASP A 106 8.36 -3.05 -7.08
CA ASP A 106 8.73 -3.66 -5.81
C ASP A 106 7.61 -3.60 -4.74
N GLY A 107 6.40 -3.25 -5.14
CA GLY A 107 5.21 -3.32 -4.30
C GLY A 107 4.35 -2.06 -4.29
N ALA A 108 3.09 -2.20 -3.89
CA ALA A 108 2.08 -1.15 -3.91
C ALA A 108 2.46 0.11 -3.10
N LYS A 109 3.28 -0.02 -2.07
CA LYS A 109 3.74 1.14 -1.29
C LYS A 109 4.66 2.04 -2.12
N SER A 110 5.55 1.47 -2.92
CA SER A 110 6.39 2.22 -3.85
C SER A 110 5.56 2.90 -4.92
N ASP A 111 4.55 2.23 -5.47
CA ASP A 111 3.61 2.84 -6.41
C ASP A 111 2.87 4.02 -5.79
N THR A 112 2.39 3.86 -4.56
CA THR A 112 1.70 4.92 -3.82
C THR A 112 2.58 6.16 -3.66
N GLY A 113 3.88 5.99 -3.49
CA GLY A 113 4.85 7.09 -3.46
C GLY A 113 5.11 7.68 -4.85
N ASN A 114 5.41 6.83 -5.82
CA ASN A 114 5.88 7.27 -7.14
C ASN A 114 4.77 7.92 -7.98
N ILE A 115 3.53 7.45 -7.91
CA ILE A 115 2.39 8.02 -8.65
C ILE A 115 2.14 9.49 -8.29
N GLN A 116 2.62 9.93 -7.13
CA GLN A 116 2.46 11.31 -6.70
C GLN A 116 3.13 12.30 -7.65
N GLU A 117 4.23 11.91 -8.30
CA GLU A 117 5.01 12.80 -9.16
C GLU A 117 4.30 13.15 -10.48
N ILE A 118 3.39 12.29 -10.94
CA ILE A 118 2.61 12.56 -12.17
C ILE A 118 1.31 13.34 -11.90
N LEU A 119 0.99 13.59 -10.63
CA LEU A 119 -0.25 14.26 -10.21
C LEU A 119 0.05 15.63 -9.64
N ARG A 120 -0.83 16.60 -9.92
CA ARG A 120 -0.70 17.95 -9.38
C ARG A 120 -0.76 17.94 -7.85
N TRP A 121 0.04 18.80 -7.24
CA TRP A 121 0.14 18.93 -5.77
C TRP A 121 -1.14 19.46 -5.12
N ASP A 122 -2.02 20.16 -5.87
CA ASP A 122 -3.25 20.77 -5.39
C ASP A 122 -4.51 19.89 -5.58
N ASN A 123 -4.34 18.63 -6.02
CA ASN A 123 -5.45 17.68 -6.10
C ASN A 123 -6.02 17.37 -4.70
N ASN A 124 -7.34 17.30 -4.61
CA ASN A 124 -8.02 16.79 -3.42
C ASN A 124 -7.99 15.26 -3.40
N ILE A 125 -7.72 14.68 -2.24
CA ILE A 125 -7.71 13.22 -2.06
C ILE A 125 -8.84 12.75 -1.18
N GLY A 126 -9.39 11.58 -1.50
CA GLY A 126 -10.37 10.86 -0.69
C GLY A 126 -9.78 9.57 -0.12
N VAL A 127 -10.05 9.32 1.13
CA VAL A 127 -9.63 8.11 1.84
C VAL A 127 -10.77 7.55 2.66
N THR A 128 -10.85 6.23 2.77
CA THR A 128 -11.73 5.61 3.78
C THR A 128 -11.19 5.91 5.18
N ASP A 129 -12.06 5.93 6.18
CA ASP A 129 -11.68 6.18 7.57
C ASP A 129 -12.33 5.10 8.46
N PRO A 130 -11.54 4.14 8.99
CA PRO A 130 -10.08 4.07 9.00
C PRO A 130 -9.43 3.58 7.70
N ILE A 131 -8.15 3.96 7.51
CA ILE A 131 -7.32 3.52 6.38
C ILE A 131 -5.86 3.32 6.82
N TYR A 132 -5.07 2.64 5.98
CA TYR A 132 -3.63 2.53 6.17
C TYR A 132 -2.97 3.91 6.08
N PRO A 133 -2.26 4.36 7.12
CA PRO A 133 -1.78 5.74 7.23
C PRO A 133 -0.92 6.23 6.06
N VAL A 134 -0.21 5.32 5.39
CA VAL A 134 0.70 5.67 4.28
C VAL A 134 0.00 6.38 3.13
N TYR A 135 -1.29 6.13 2.90
CA TYR A 135 -2.05 6.85 1.86
C TYR A 135 -2.20 8.34 2.18
N ILE A 136 -2.32 8.69 3.45
CA ILE A 136 -2.33 10.08 3.91
C ILE A 136 -0.91 10.63 3.97
N ASP A 137 0.01 9.90 4.60
CA ASP A 137 1.39 10.34 4.85
C ASP A 137 2.13 10.68 3.55
N SER A 138 1.96 9.86 2.49
CA SER A 138 2.56 10.14 1.19
C SER A 138 2.07 11.47 0.59
N ASN A 139 0.81 11.81 0.79
CA ASN A 139 0.23 13.08 0.35
C ASN A 139 0.64 14.27 1.23
N VAL A 140 0.89 14.03 2.52
CA VAL A 140 1.48 15.05 3.42
C VAL A 140 2.90 15.37 2.99
N MET A 141 3.72 14.35 2.70
CA MET A 141 5.14 14.50 2.30
C MET A 141 5.33 15.41 1.09
N ILE A 142 4.40 15.39 0.15
CA ILE A 142 4.44 16.24 -1.06
C ILE A 142 3.67 17.55 -0.91
N GLY A 143 3.05 17.80 0.27
CA GLY A 143 2.32 19.04 0.56
C GLY A 143 0.85 19.06 0.11
N ARG A 144 0.31 17.97 -0.44
CA ARG A 144 -1.06 17.90 -0.96
C ARG A 144 -2.12 17.89 0.13
N ALA A 145 -1.83 17.36 1.30
CA ALA A 145 -2.82 17.19 2.37
C ALA A 145 -3.31 18.49 3.04
N GLY A 146 -2.65 19.61 2.79
CA GLY A 146 -3.03 20.91 3.37
C GLY A 146 -2.52 21.10 4.80
N VAL A 147 -3.40 21.63 5.66
CA VAL A 147 -3.10 21.93 7.07
C VAL A 147 -3.76 20.89 7.97
N PHE A 148 -3.07 20.48 9.04
CA PHE A 148 -3.62 19.56 10.02
C PHE A 148 -4.33 20.34 11.13
N GLU A 149 -5.66 20.20 11.21
CA GLU A 149 -6.50 20.86 12.19
C GLU A 149 -7.58 19.90 12.70
N ASN A 150 -7.88 19.95 13.98
CA ASN A 150 -8.92 19.14 14.61
C ASN A 150 -8.81 17.63 14.34
N GLY A 151 -7.57 17.12 14.23
CA GLY A 151 -7.31 15.70 13.97
C GLY A 151 -7.42 15.27 12.52
N LYS A 152 -7.65 16.20 11.58
CA LYS A 152 -7.82 15.93 10.14
C LYS A 152 -7.01 16.88 9.28
N TRP A 153 -6.66 16.45 8.08
CA TRP A 153 -6.01 17.27 7.07
C TRP A 153 -7.06 18.01 6.22
N SER A 154 -6.87 19.29 6.00
CA SER A 154 -7.86 20.17 5.37
C SER A 154 -8.15 19.88 3.90
N ASN A 155 -7.21 19.27 3.18
CA ASN A 155 -7.36 18.89 1.76
C ASN A 155 -7.54 17.37 1.56
N VAL A 156 -8.06 16.69 2.59
CA VAL A 156 -8.37 15.27 2.57
C VAL A 156 -9.85 15.07 2.86
N THR A 157 -10.55 14.43 1.93
CA THR A 157 -11.93 13.98 2.11
C THR A 157 -11.90 12.63 2.82
N TYR A 158 -12.34 12.62 4.06
CA TYR A 158 -12.49 11.39 4.84
C TYR A 158 -13.85 10.78 4.60
N MET A 159 -13.88 9.51 4.24
CA MET A 159 -15.10 8.73 4.00
C MET A 159 -15.25 7.73 5.14
N PRO A 160 -16.00 8.06 6.21
CA PRO A 160 -16.18 7.15 7.33
C PRO A 160 -16.72 5.80 6.87
N CYS A 161 -16.21 4.72 7.45
CA CYS A 161 -16.69 3.37 7.23
C CYS A 161 -16.41 2.53 8.47
N ASP A 162 -17.39 2.47 9.35
CA ASP A 162 -17.32 1.72 10.61
C ASP A 162 -18.43 0.66 10.71
N GLU A 163 -18.59 0.09 11.89
CA GLU A 163 -19.58 -0.96 12.14
C GLU A 163 -21.03 -0.46 11.88
N SER A 164 -21.32 0.83 12.06
CA SER A 164 -22.65 1.38 11.86
C SER A 164 -23.07 1.44 10.39
N ASP A 165 -22.10 1.46 9.48
CA ASP A 165 -22.27 1.50 8.02
C ASP A 165 -21.92 0.17 7.35
N ASP A 166 -21.86 -0.95 8.12
CA ASP A 166 -21.35 -2.24 7.63
C ASP A 166 -19.97 -2.13 6.95
N PHE A 167 -19.15 -1.17 7.37
CA PHE A 167 -17.87 -0.81 6.77
C PHE A 167 -17.93 -0.43 5.28
N ILE A 168 -19.08 0.09 4.84
CA ILE A 168 -19.27 0.57 3.47
C ILE A 168 -19.02 2.08 3.44
N PRO A 169 -17.96 2.57 2.78
CA PRO A 169 -17.66 3.98 2.75
C PRO A 169 -18.70 4.76 1.92
N GLN A 170 -19.08 5.91 2.41
CA GLN A 170 -19.99 6.80 1.72
C GLN A 170 -19.27 7.47 0.54
N ILE A 171 -19.89 7.43 -0.63
CA ILE A 171 -19.40 8.13 -1.82
C ILE A 171 -19.50 9.64 -1.55
N PRO A 172 -18.41 10.41 -1.74
CA PRO A 172 -18.45 11.86 -1.56
C PRO A 172 -19.50 12.53 -2.45
N ASP A 173 -20.19 13.53 -1.91
CA ASP A 173 -21.17 14.35 -2.62
C ASP A 173 -20.55 15.49 -3.44
N HIS A 174 -19.23 15.59 -3.39
CA HIS A 174 -18.42 16.58 -4.10
C HIS A 174 -17.31 15.90 -4.87
N ARG A 175 -16.70 16.64 -5.79
CA ARG A 175 -15.58 16.13 -6.59
C ARG A 175 -14.36 15.88 -5.71
N VAL A 176 -13.80 14.67 -5.83
CA VAL A 176 -12.49 14.27 -5.31
C VAL A 176 -11.64 13.86 -6.50
N ASP A 177 -10.38 14.34 -6.57
CA ASP A 177 -9.55 14.13 -7.73
C ASP A 177 -8.85 12.77 -7.73
N MET A 178 -8.56 12.24 -6.53
CA MET A 178 -7.95 10.94 -6.34
C MET A 178 -8.52 10.24 -5.10
N ILE A 179 -8.95 9.00 -5.26
CA ILE A 179 -9.54 8.20 -4.17
C ILE A 179 -8.70 6.95 -3.94
N TYR A 180 -8.37 6.69 -2.68
CA TYR A 180 -7.73 5.46 -2.25
C TYR A 180 -8.78 4.49 -1.70
N LEU A 181 -8.94 3.37 -2.39
CA LEU A 181 -9.75 2.23 -1.96
C LEU A 181 -8.83 1.02 -1.75
N CYS A 182 -8.86 0.46 -0.57
CA CYS A 182 -8.03 -0.69 -0.19
C CYS A 182 -8.94 -1.83 0.25
N TYR A 183 -8.96 -2.93 -0.49
CA TYR A 183 -9.77 -4.10 -0.17
C TYR A 183 -8.98 -5.40 -0.37
N PRO A 184 -8.92 -6.30 0.63
CA PRO A 184 -9.37 -6.09 2.01
C PRO A 184 -8.76 -4.85 2.66
N ASN A 185 -9.55 -4.08 3.42
CA ASN A 185 -9.08 -2.83 4.00
C ASN A 185 -8.02 -3.07 5.08
N ASN A 186 -6.99 -2.28 5.07
CA ASN A 186 -6.06 -2.17 6.19
C ASN A 186 -6.41 -0.88 6.98
N PRO A 187 -6.84 -0.95 8.27
CA PRO A 187 -6.58 -2.04 9.21
C PRO A 187 -7.76 -2.99 9.49
N THR A 188 -8.95 -2.79 8.93
CA THR A 188 -10.18 -3.48 9.37
C THR A 188 -10.31 -4.91 8.82
N GLY A 189 -9.64 -5.23 7.71
CA GLY A 189 -9.79 -6.51 7.01
C GLY A 189 -11.12 -6.67 6.27
N THR A 190 -11.94 -5.64 6.23
CA THR A 190 -13.27 -5.66 5.60
C THR A 190 -13.19 -5.52 4.09
N VAL A 191 -14.23 -5.99 3.41
CA VAL A 191 -14.42 -5.88 1.96
C VAL A 191 -15.83 -5.37 1.68
N ILE A 192 -16.02 -4.75 0.51
CA ILE A 192 -17.35 -4.41 0.02
C ILE A 192 -17.78 -5.34 -1.10
N SER A 193 -19.08 -5.41 -1.35
CA SER A 193 -19.63 -6.20 -2.44
C SER A 193 -19.25 -5.63 -3.80
N LYS A 194 -19.35 -6.45 -4.87
CA LYS A 194 -19.18 -5.96 -6.24
C LYS A 194 -20.24 -4.91 -6.63
N GLU A 195 -21.44 -4.99 -6.03
CA GLU A 195 -22.52 -4.04 -6.26
C GLU A 195 -22.19 -2.69 -5.66
N GLU A 196 -21.66 -2.68 -4.42
CA GLU A 196 -21.19 -1.46 -3.80
C GLU A 196 -20.01 -0.85 -4.56
N LEU A 197 -19.02 -1.67 -4.95
CA LEU A 197 -17.86 -1.19 -5.72
C LEU A 197 -18.26 -0.59 -7.08
N ARG A 198 -19.35 -1.06 -7.70
CA ARG A 198 -19.83 -0.49 -8.98
C ARG A 198 -20.43 0.90 -8.87
N LYS A 199 -20.75 1.35 -7.67
CA LYS A 199 -21.27 2.71 -7.45
C LYS A 199 -20.15 3.77 -7.51
N TRP A 200 -18.91 3.33 -7.39
CA TRP A 200 -17.68 4.14 -7.52
C TRP A 200 -17.25 4.31 -8.97
#